data_f378d109100e04ae321fc261b5416216
#
_entry.id   f378d109100e04ae321fc261b5416216
#
_cell.length_a   1.000
_cell.length_b   1.000
_cell.length_c   1.000
_cell.angle_alpha   90.00
_cell.angle_beta   90.00
_cell.angle_gamma   90.00
#
_symmetry.space_group_name_H-M   'P 1'
#
loop_
_entity.id
_entity.type
_entity.pdbx_description
1 polymer ?
#
loop_
_entity_poly.entity_id
_entity_poly.type
_entity_poly.pdbx_seq_one_letter_code
_entity_poly.pdbx_strand_id
1 'polypeptide(L)'
;TPAYYDVLGVVGAGSWHPKNDTRPWIRYVLTAHLRQAKTVLRRTREIEETYIELDRLVSKNRLPERTMEALFDAALGLRVRRAVYRAILEGQSDDPVSEQTATRDLQTLTTLGLLVAHGERRGRFYTAGPEVAAIRQRVIGRRNPRDESDPFDIKAKSDPNQEELF
;
A
#
# COMPACT_ATOMS: atom_id res chain seq x y z
N THR A 1 -22.56 5.63 2.28
CA THR A 1 -22.90 4.53 1.35
C THR A 1 -24.38 4.14 1.54
N PRO A 2 -25.11 3.70 0.49
CA PRO A 2 -26.52 3.28 0.63
C PRO A 2 -26.73 2.31 1.79
N ALA A 3 -25.94 1.24 1.87
CA ALA A 3 -26.03 0.23 2.94
C ALA A 3 -25.96 0.79 4.38
N TYR A 4 -25.28 1.89 4.61
CA TYR A 4 -25.26 2.56 5.91
C TYR A 4 -26.62 3.14 6.26
N TYR A 5 -27.26 3.83 5.32
CA TYR A 5 -28.57 4.44 5.53
C TYR A 5 -29.67 3.39 5.61
N ASP A 6 -29.56 2.30 4.84
CA ASP A 6 -30.50 1.18 4.88
C ASP A 6 -30.53 0.55 6.28
N VAL A 7 -29.37 0.27 6.88
CA VAL A 7 -29.27 -0.29 8.24
C VAL A 7 -29.76 0.70 9.29
N LEU A 8 -29.47 2.00 9.16
CA LEU A 8 -30.02 3.03 10.04
C LEU A 8 -31.54 3.11 9.93
N GLY A 9 -32.07 3.02 8.72
CA GLY A 9 -33.54 3.01 8.49
C GLY A 9 -34.20 1.82 9.18
N VAL A 10 -33.59 0.63 9.09
CA VAL A 10 -34.12 -0.59 9.75
C VAL A 10 -34.08 -0.45 11.28
N VAL A 11 -32.99 0.02 11.85
CA VAL A 11 -32.83 0.14 13.32
C VAL A 11 -33.62 1.32 13.88
N GLY A 12 -33.66 2.44 13.16
CA GLY A 12 -34.37 3.65 13.58
C GLY A 12 -35.89 3.61 13.38
N ALA A 13 -36.35 2.82 12.41
CA ALA A 13 -37.77 2.70 12.05
C ALA A 13 -38.52 4.07 11.99
N GLY A 14 -37.82 5.11 11.50
CA GLY A 14 -38.34 6.47 11.34
C GLY A 14 -38.37 7.35 12.61
N SER A 15 -38.12 6.78 13.79
CA SER A 15 -38.00 7.54 15.05
C SER A 15 -37.17 6.80 16.08
N TRP A 16 -36.60 7.55 17.03
CA TRP A 16 -35.86 6.95 18.14
C TRP A 16 -36.80 6.13 19.03
N HIS A 17 -36.46 4.85 19.23
CA HIS A 17 -37.21 3.95 20.09
C HIS A 17 -36.28 3.01 20.86
N PRO A 18 -36.25 3.06 22.22
CA PRO A 18 -35.25 2.31 23.02
C PRO A 18 -35.42 0.78 22.96
N LYS A 19 -36.58 0.30 22.44
CA LYS A 19 -36.84 -1.15 22.28
C LYS A 19 -36.47 -1.69 20.91
N ASN A 20 -35.99 -0.84 19.98
CA ASN A 20 -35.60 -1.30 18.65
C ASN A 20 -34.41 -2.25 18.74
N ASP A 21 -34.38 -3.27 17.93
CA ASP A 21 -33.27 -4.20 17.82
C ASP A 21 -32.06 -3.54 17.14
N THR A 22 -31.01 -3.28 17.91
CA THR A 22 -29.76 -2.65 17.43
C THR A 22 -28.74 -3.64 16.84
N ARG A 23 -29.01 -4.97 16.94
CA ARG A 23 -28.08 -6.00 16.43
C ARG A 23 -27.74 -5.85 14.96
N PRO A 24 -28.64 -5.48 14.04
CA PRO A 24 -28.30 -5.24 12.63
C PRO A 24 -27.24 -4.13 12.47
N TRP A 25 -27.34 -3.06 13.26
CA TRP A 25 -26.35 -1.98 13.27
C TRP A 25 -24.98 -2.45 13.77
N ILE A 26 -24.96 -3.14 14.91
CA ILE A 26 -23.73 -3.67 15.50
C ILE A 26 -23.05 -4.61 14.51
N ARG A 27 -23.79 -5.54 13.89
CA ARG A 27 -23.29 -6.45 12.86
C ARG A 27 -22.70 -5.72 11.67
N TYR A 28 -23.37 -4.71 11.17
CA TYR A 28 -22.88 -3.87 10.07
C TYR A 28 -21.55 -3.20 10.42
N VAL A 29 -21.47 -2.54 11.58
CA VAL A 29 -20.27 -1.82 12.03
C VAL A 29 -19.09 -2.79 12.20
N LEU A 30 -19.29 -3.92 12.89
CA LEU A 30 -18.25 -4.92 13.08
C LEU A 30 -17.78 -5.53 11.75
N THR A 31 -18.69 -5.80 10.81
CA THR A 31 -18.34 -6.26 9.46
C THR A 31 -17.50 -5.22 8.72
N ALA A 32 -17.87 -3.94 8.80
CA ALA A 32 -17.13 -2.86 8.16
C ALA A 32 -15.72 -2.73 8.74
N HIS A 33 -15.57 -2.78 10.06
CA HIS A 33 -14.28 -2.73 10.73
C HIS A 33 -13.39 -3.94 10.40
N LEU A 34 -13.95 -5.15 10.40
CA LEU A 34 -13.22 -6.36 10.02
C LEU A 34 -12.69 -6.27 8.58
N ARG A 35 -13.54 -5.82 7.64
CA ARG A 35 -13.13 -5.62 6.24
C ARG A 35 -12.04 -4.57 6.10
N GLN A 36 -12.11 -3.50 6.87
CA GLN A 36 -11.08 -2.46 6.90
C GLN A 36 -9.77 -3.02 7.46
N ALA A 37 -9.79 -3.72 8.58
CA ALA A 37 -8.61 -4.36 9.17
C ALA A 37 -7.94 -5.33 8.19
N LYS A 38 -8.71 -6.24 7.56
CA LYS A 38 -8.20 -7.14 6.51
C LYS A 38 -7.56 -6.36 5.35
N THR A 39 -8.12 -5.21 4.97
CA THR A 39 -7.58 -4.36 3.91
C THR A 39 -6.24 -3.73 4.31
N VAL A 40 -6.13 -3.24 5.54
CA VAL A 40 -4.88 -2.69 6.08
C VAL A 40 -3.80 -3.77 6.12
N LEU A 41 -4.07 -4.93 6.73
CA LEU A 41 -3.13 -6.05 6.79
C LEU A 41 -2.63 -6.48 5.41
N ARG A 42 -3.52 -6.59 4.43
CA ARG A 42 -3.14 -6.91 3.06
C ARG A 42 -2.21 -5.84 2.47
N ARG A 43 -2.54 -4.57 2.63
CA ARG A 43 -1.70 -3.46 2.13
C ARG A 43 -0.33 -3.44 2.79
N THR A 44 -0.25 -3.69 4.09
CA THR A 44 1.02 -3.78 4.80
C THR A 44 1.89 -4.90 4.24
N ARG A 45 1.34 -6.10 4.05
CA ARG A 45 2.07 -7.22 3.42
C ARG A 45 2.55 -6.89 1.99
N GLU A 46 1.71 -6.25 1.18
CA GLU A 46 2.09 -5.83 -0.18
C GLU A 46 3.23 -4.80 -0.16
N ILE A 47 3.26 -3.91 0.82
CA ILE A 47 4.34 -2.94 1.02
C ILE A 47 5.63 -3.68 1.41
N GLU A 48 5.57 -4.58 2.39
CA GLU A 48 6.71 -5.40 2.83
C GLU A 48 7.29 -6.25 1.70
N GLU A 49 6.44 -6.97 0.95
CA GLU A 49 6.87 -7.76 -0.19
C GLU A 49 7.52 -6.89 -1.28
N THR A 50 6.94 -5.72 -1.57
CA THR A 50 7.52 -4.78 -2.53
C THR A 50 8.90 -4.29 -2.06
N TYR A 51 9.03 -3.96 -0.78
CA TYR A 51 10.30 -3.52 -0.19
C TYR A 51 11.37 -4.62 -0.30
N ILE A 52 11.06 -5.86 0.07
CA ILE A 52 11.98 -7.00 -0.01
C ILE A 52 12.46 -7.24 -1.46
N GLU A 53 11.57 -7.17 -2.44
CA GLU A 53 11.93 -7.36 -3.86
C GLU A 53 12.83 -6.21 -4.36
N LEU A 54 12.57 -4.97 -3.93
CA LEU A 54 13.41 -3.82 -4.27
C LEU A 54 14.78 -3.88 -3.58
N ASP A 55 14.86 -4.33 -2.33
CA ASP A 55 16.10 -4.52 -1.62
C ASP A 55 17.02 -5.52 -2.34
N ARG A 56 16.45 -6.63 -2.81
CA ARG A 56 17.18 -7.58 -3.67
C ARG A 56 17.67 -6.93 -4.96
N LEU A 57 16.87 -6.04 -5.56
CA LEU A 57 17.22 -5.32 -6.78
C LEU A 57 18.39 -4.33 -6.53
N VAL A 58 18.35 -3.59 -5.42
CA VAL A 58 19.41 -2.68 -4.97
C VAL A 58 20.71 -3.45 -4.75
N SER A 59 20.64 -4.55 -4.01
CA SER A 59 21.79 -5.41 -3.71
C SER A 59 22.38 -6.03 -4.98
N LYS A 60 21.56 -6.58 -5.89
CA LYS A 60 21.97 -7.16 -7.17
C LYS A 60 22.74 -6.18 -8.05
N ASN A 61 22.30 -4.92 -8.08
CA ASN A 61 22.93 -3.87 -8.87
C ASN A 61 24.04 -3.11 -8.11
N ARG A 62 24.37 -3.50 -6.88
CA ARG A 62 25.35 -2.83 -6.01
C ARG A 62 25.09 -1.33 -5.86
N LEU A 63 23.82 -0.97 -5.74
CA LEU A 63 23.39 0.41 -5.57
C LEU A 63 23.54 0.85 -4.10
N PRO A 64 23.76 2.14 -3.84
CA PRO A 64 23.69 2.67 -2.48
C PRO A 64 22.30 2.43 -1.88
N GLU A 65 22.25 2.00 -0.62
CA GLU A 65 21.00 1.69 0.10
C GLU A 65 20.00 2.85 0.05
N ARG A 66 20.48 4.09 0.15
CA ARG A 66 19.64 5.29 0.05
C ARG A 66 18.80 5.37 -1.24
N THR A 67 19.18 4.68 -2.32
CA THR A 67 18.42 4.66 -3.58
C THR A 67 17.11 3.89 -3.46
N MET A 68 16.94 3.09 -2.40
CA MET A 68 15.71 2.39 -2.06
C MET A 68 14.51 3.33 -2.01
N GLU A 69 14.66 4.52 -1.41
CA GLU A 69 13.57 5.49 -1.29
C GLU A 69 13.00 5.91 -2.65
N ALA A 70 13.89 6.23 -3.60
CA ALA A 70 13.46 6.60 -4.94
C ALA A 70 12.78 5.45 -5.69
N LEU A 71 13.29 4.23 -5.54
CA LEU A 71 12.72 3.03 -6.17
C LEU A 71 11.37 2.67 -5.55
N PHE A 72 11.27 2.78 -4.23
CA PHE A 72 10.04 2.47 -3.50
C PHE A 72 8.91 3.44 -3.85
N ASP A 73 9.18 4.75 -3.83
CA ASP A 73 8.22 5.76 -4.26
C ASP A 73 7.75 5.51 -5.71
N ALA A 74 8.70 5.25 -6.61
CA ALA A 74 8.38 4.94 -7.99
C ALA A 74 7.53 3.66 -8.13
N ALA A 75 7.85 2.59 -7.39
CA ALA A 75 7.09 1.35 -7.38
C ALA A 75 5.65 1.55 -6.91
N LEU A 76 5.42 2.47 -5.96
CA LEU A 76 4.08 2.86 -5.51
C LEU A 76 3.33 3.74 -6.52
N GLY A 77 3.97 4.12 -7.63
CA GLY A 77 3.39 4.97 -8.67
C GLY A 77 3.53 6.47 -8.41
N LEU A 78 4.34 6.87 -7.44
CA LEU A 78 4.62 8.26 -7.13
C LEU A 78 5.62 8.84 -8.15
N ARG A 79 5.55 10.15 -8.35
CA ARG A 79 6.52 10.89 -9.17
C ARG A 79 7.69 11.29 -8.30
N VAL A 80 8.83 10.65 -8.51
CA VAL A 80 10.07 10.99 -7.80
C VAL A 80 10.64 12.30 -8.36
N ARG A 81 10.86 13.28 -7.51
CA ARG A 81 11.53 14.54 -7.85
C ARG A 81 12.82 14.67 -7.04
N ARG A 82 13.88 15.16 -7.67
CA ARG A 82 15.19 15.32 -7.00
C ARG A 82 15.10 16.06 -5.66
N ALA A 83 14.35 17.15 -5.60
CA ALA A 83 14.22 17.95 -4.38
C ALA A 83 13.52 17.16 -3.25
N VAL A 84 12.48 16.37 -3.58
CA VAL A 84 11.76 15.53 -2.62
C VAL A 84 12.67 14.39 -2.15
N TYR A 85 13.31 13.69 -3.09
CA TYR A 85 14.25 12.61 -2.78
C TYR A 85 15.37 13.09 -1.84
N ARG A 86 15.98 14.24 -2.14
CA ARG A 86 16.99 14.84 -1.26
C ARG A 86 16.45 15.15 0.13
N ALA A 87 15.28 15.77 0.23
CA ALA A 87 14.66 16.10 1.52
C ALA A 87 14.36 14.87 2.38
N ILE A 88 13.93 13.74 1.77
CA ILE A 88 13.73 12.47 2.48
C ILE A 88 15.06 11.99 3.06
N LEU A 89 16.13 11.99 2.27
CA LEU A 89 17.44 11.53 2.73
C LEU A 89 18.02 12.42 3.82
N GLU A 90 17.83 13.74 3.75
CA GLU A 90 18.23 14.69 4.79
C GLU A 90 17.50 14.43 6.11
N GLY A 91 16.25 13.96 6.07
CA GLY A 91 15.49 13.59 7.28
C GLY A 91 15.88 12.25 7.92
N GLN A 92 16.59 11.40 7.19
CA GLN A 92 17.00 10.05 7.63
C GLN A 92 18.45 9.94 8.11
N SER A 93 19.29 10.92 7.84
CA SER A 93 20.71 10.89 8.14
C SER A 93 21.18 12.23 8.73
N ASP A 94 22.07 12.15 9.70
CA ASP A 94 22.77 13.32 10.25
C ASP A 94 23.72 13.99 9.23
N ASP A 95 24.08 13.26 8.16
CA ASP A 95 24.89 13.78 7.05
C ASP A 95 24.02 14.25 5.89
N PRO A 96 24.04 15.57 5.58
CA PRO A 96 23.21 16.10 4.50
C PRO A 96 23.65 15.58 3.13
N VAL A 97 22.73 14.97 2.40
CA VAL A 97 22.99 14.50 1.04
C VAL A 97 23.05 15.69 0.09
N SER A 98 24.19 15.88 -0.57
CA SER A 98 24.35 16.97 -1.52
C SER A 98 23.41 16.83 -2.72
N GLU A 99 23.04 17.98 -3.32
CA GLU A 99 22.23 17.99 -4.55
C GLU A 99 22.90 17.22 -5.69
N GLN A 100 24.22 17.23 -5.72
CA GLN A 100 25.02 16.48 -6.70
C GLN A 100 24.92 14.98 -6.49
N THR A 101 24.93 14.51 -5.23
CA THR A 101 24.76 13.10 -4.88
C THR A 101 23.36 12.61 -5.28
N ALA A 102 22.31 13.34 -4.91
CA ALA A 102 20.95 13.01 -5.31
C ALA A 102 20.77 12.97 -6.83
N THR A 103 21.42 13.89 -7.55
CA THR A 103 21.39 13.90 -9.03
C THR A 103 22.09 12.68 -9.61
N ARG A 104 23.26 12.30 -9.07
CA ARG A 104 24.03 11.12 -9.52
C ARG A 104 23.23 9.83 -9.28
N ASP A 105 22.61 9.69 -8.12
CA ASP A 105 21.79 8.52 -7.80
C ASP A 105 20.65 8.35 -8.82
N LEU A 106 19.86 9.40 -9.05
CA LEU A 106 18.75 9.36 -10.01
C LEU A 106 19.23 9.13 -11.47
N GLN A 107 20.38 9.65 -11.83
CA GLN A 107 21.00 9.36 -13.14
C GLN A 107 21.40 7.89 -13.24
N THR A 108 22.06 7.34 -12.23
CA THR A 108 22.43 5.93 -12.18
C THR A 108 21.21 5.02 -12.33
N LEU A 109 20.15 5.28 -11.56
CA LEU A 109 18.91 4.54 -11.65
C LEU A 109 18.27 4.62 -13.04
N THR A 110 18.36 5.79 -13.68
CA THR A 110 17.86 5.98 -15.05
C THR A 110 18.72 5.25 -16.08
N THR A 111 20.03 5.29 -15.95
CA THR A 111 20.97 4.57 -16.85
C THR A 111 20.77 3.06 -16.78
N LEU A 112 20.45 2.53 -15.60
CA LEU A 112 20.12 1.11 -15.40
C LEU A 112 18.69 0.75 -15.84
N GLY A 113 17.90 1.71 -16.30
CA GLY A 113 16.50 1.49 -16.69
C GLY A 113 15.55 1.19 -15.52
N LEU A 114 16.01 1.41 -14.28
CA LEU A 114 15.18 1.22 -13.07
C LEU A 114 14.20 2.38 -12.87
N LEU A 115 14.56 3.57 -13.33
CA LEU A 115 13.69 4.73 -13.41
C LEU A 115 13.62 5.25 -14.85
N VAL A 116 12.50 5.88 -15.19
CA VAL A 116 12.29 6.60 -16.45
C VAL A 116 12.17 8.08 -16.16
N ALA A 117 13.01 8.90 -16.78
CA ALA A 117 12.99 10.35 -16.65
C ALA A 117 11.94 10.97 -17.56
N HIS A 118 11.21 11.96 -17.07
CA HIS A 118 10.21 12.73 -17.79
C HIS A 118 10.47 14.23 -17.59
N GLY A 119 10.22 15.00 -18.65
CA GLY A 119 10.38 16.44 -18.65
C GLY A 119 11.84 16.89 -18.54
N GLU A 120 12.02 18.21 -18.52
CA GLU A 120 13.35 18.81 -18.50
C GLU A 120 13.51 19.82 -17.36
N ARG A 121 14.74 20.11 -17.00
CA ARG A 121 15.14 21.13 -16.02
C ARG A 121 14.32 21.05 -14.72
N ARG A 122 13.63 22.14 -14.33
CA ARG A 122 12.84 22.24 -13.09
C ARG A 122 11.59 21.36 -13.09
N GLY A 123 11.06 20.99 -14.27
CA GLY A 123 9.91 20.11 -14.44
C GLY A 123 10.25 18.61 -14.42
N ARG A 124 11.54 18.24 -14.34
CA ARG A 124 11.97 16.84 -14.39
C ARG A 124 11.45 16.03 -13.20
N PHE A 125 10.85 14.88 -13.50
CA PHE A 125 10.47 13.86 -12.54
C PHE A 125 10.77 12.49 -13.10
N TYR A 126 10.73 11.48 -12.23
CA TYR A 126 11.03 10.10 -12.59
C TYR A 126 9.86 9.20 -12.18
N THR A 127 9.64 8.15 -12.94
CA THR A 127 8.66 7.09 -12.67
C THR A 127 9.36 5.73 -12.68
N ALA A 128 8.67 4.68 -12.22
CA ALA A 128 9.20 3.33 -12.27
C ALA A 128 9.60 2.91 -13.69
N GLY A 129 10.78 2.35 -13.83
CA GLY A 129 11.19 1.61 -15.01
C GLY A 129 10.48 0.24 -15.07
N PRO A 130 10.62 -0.48 -16.20
CA PRO A 130 9.89 -1.73 -16.41
C PRO A 130 10.12 -2.78 -15.31
N GLU A 131 11.36 -2.97 -14.83
CA GLU A 131 11.68 -3.96 -13.80
C GLU A 131 11.03 -3.59 -12.46
N VAL A 132 11.10 -2.32 -12.06
CA VAL A 132 10.47 -1.80 -10.82
C VAL A 132 8.95 -1.88 -10.91
N ALA A 133 8.36 -1.50 -12.04
CA ALA A 133 6.92 -1.62 -12.28
C ALA A 133 6.46 -3.09 -12.22
N ALA A 134 7.24 -4.02 -12.78
CA ALA A 134 6.94 -5.45 -12.76
C ALA A 134 6.95 -6.03 -11.34
N ILE A 135 7.83 -5.58 -10.46
CA ILE A 135 7.83 -5.97 -9.04
C ILE A 135 6.46 -5.65 -8.43
N ARG A 136 6.02 -4.42 -8.55
CA ARG A 136 4.73 -3.98 -8.00
C ARG A 136 3.55 -4.76 -8.60
N GLN A 137 3.57 -5.01 -9.91
CA GLN A 137 2.52 -5.78 -10.59
C GLN A 137 2.47 -7.23 -10.11
N ARG A 138 3.61 -7.89 -9.89
CA ARG A 138 3.66 -9.25 -9.34
C ARG A 138 3.05 -9.32 -7.94
N VAL A 139 3.40 -8.37 -7.07
CA VAL A 139 2.86 -8.31 -5.69
C VAL A 139 1.34 -8.12 -5.73
N ILE A 140 0.85 -7.17 -6.53
CA ILE A 140 -0.58 -6.91 -6.68
C ILE A 140 -1.31 -8.09 -7.32
N GLY A 141 -0.70 -8.74 -8.31
CA GLY A 141 -1.28 -9.89 -9.02
C GLY A 141 -1.52 -11.13 -8.15
N ARG A 142 -0.85 -11.23 -7.00
CA ARG A 142 -1.06 -12.29 -6.00
C ARG A 142 -2.25 -12.06 -5.08
N ARG A 143 -3.00 -10.97 -5.27
CA ARG A 143 -4.17 -10.65 -4.44
C ARG A 143 -5.24 -11.72 -4.58
N ASN A 144 -5.67 -12.26 -3.45
CA ASN A 144 -6.90 -13.04 -3.41
C ASN A 144 -8.12 -12.13 -3.70
N PRO A 145 -9.18 -12.67 -4.30
CA PRO A 145 -10.45 -11.97 -4.41
C PRO A 145 -10.92 -11.46 -3.05
N ARG A 146 -11.67 -10.37 -3.08
CA ARG A 146 -12.23 -9.80 -1.85
C ARG A 146 -13.23 -10.80 -1.25
N ASP A 147 -13.02 -11.15 0.01
CA ASP A 147 -13.99 -11.93 0.78
C ASP A 147 -15.21 -11.04 1.09
N GLU A 148 -16.31 -11.30 0.41
CA GLU A 148 -17.61 -10.59 0.59
C GLU A 148 -18.56 -11.36 1.51
N SER A 149 -18.16 -12.55 1.99
CA SER A 149 -18.97 -13.35 2.90
C SER A 149 -19.34 -12.60 4.17
N ASP A 150 -20.48 -12.97 4.76
CA ASP A 150 -20.87 -12.46 6.06
C ASP A 150 -20.02 -13.10 7.15
N PRO A 151 -19.21 -12.32 7.90
CA PRO A 151 -18.34 -12.87 8.93
C PRO A 151 -19.08 -13.52 10.10
N PHE A 152 -20.38 -13.25 10.25
CA PHE A 152 -21.24 -13.79 11.29
C PHE A 152 -22.10 -14.98 10.83
N ASP A 153 -21.98 -15.40 9.57
CA ASP A 153 -22.63 -16.63 9.09
C ASP A 153 -21.78 -17.85 9.46
N ILE A 154 -22.09 -18.45 10.61
CA ILE A 154 -21.35 -19.57 11.18
C ILE A 154 -21.49 -20.84 10.31
N LYS A 155 -22.53 -20.95 9.51
CA LYS A 155 -22.77 -22.15 8.66
C LYS A 155 -21.82 -22.24 7.47
N ALA A 156 -21.21 -21.11 7.05
CA ALA A 156 -20.27 -21.06 5.93
C ALA A 156 -18.81 -21.34 6.34
N LYS A 157 -18.50 -21.52 7.63
CA LYS A 157 -17.12 -21.55 8.16
C LYS A 157 -16.72 -22.90 8.77
N SER A 158 -17.17 -23.99 8.25
CA SER A 158 -16.53 -25.29 8.52
C SER A 158 -15.30 -25.48 7.62
N ASP A 159 -14.27 -24.63 7.80
CA ASP A 159 -12.95 -24.84 7.23
C ASP A 159 -12.11 -25.59 8.26
N PRO A 160 -11.68 -26.84 7.96
CA PRO A 160 -10.97 -27.71 8.92
C PRO A 160 -9.58 -27.19 9.32
N ASN A 161 -9.06 -26.13 8.71
CA ASN A 161 -7.71 -25.61 8.97
C ASN A 161 -7.65 -24.45 9.99
N GLN A 162 -8.72 -24.15 10.75
CA GLN A 162 -8.74 -23.07 11.75
C GLN A 162 -8.37 -23.49 13.17
N GLU A 163 -7.97 -24.74 13.43
CA GLU A 163 -7.63 -25.23 14.79
C GLU A 163 -6.18 -24.93 15.23
N GLU A 164 -5.32 -24.26 14.44
CA GLU A 164 -3.92 -24.05 14.80
C GLU A 164 -3.54 -22.60 15.17
N LEU A 165 -4.46 -21.78 15.67
CA LEU A 165 -4.11 -20.41 16.08
C LEU A 165 -4.72 -20.01 17.44
N PHE A 166 -4.48 -20.86 18.49
CA PHE A 166 -4.55 -20.42 19.90
C PHE A 166 -3.48 -21.13 20.71
#